data_09b4656e5ec34e87a845d22a2a754315
#
_entry.id   09b4656e5ec34e87a845d22a2a754315
#
_cell.length_a   1.000
_cell.length_b   1.000
_cell.length_c   1.000
_cell.angle_alpha   90.00
_cell.angle_beta   90.00
_cell.angle_gamma   90.00
#
_symmetry.space_group_name_H-M   'P 1'
#
loop_
_entity.id
_entity.type
_entity.pdbx_description
1 polymer ?
#
loop_
_entity_poly.entity_id
_entity_poly.type
_entity_poly.pdbx_seq_one_letter_code
_entity_poly.pdbx_strand_id
1 'polypeptide(L)'
;MKFRKPSARTAPAAGTVAAVAAAMALSLVLTGCGGAATAQSGGSGAEVKTIRYQGSPNTVALVEVAEDLGYLGDVKLEWISNTTSGPQSIQSVATDQTDIGGAFTGAVIKLIEAGAPVQAVINYYGEDKETFTGYYVEEGSPIKTARDLIGKKVAVNTLGAHHEAIINTHLKNSGLTPEEIKQVQLVVVPPNETEVALRKKQVDVGTLGGVLQDRALAEGGVRALFTDVGVIGGPFDAGQYVLRKDFLAKNPETSRTVVTGIAKAIEWERTTPREQVIAKFEEIIAKRGRNESTEALKYWKSVGVASPGGRLQDRDFTRWADYLTSAGIITGDLDTKKLYTNEFNLLETPAPAATSKG
;
A
#
# COMPACT_ATOMS: atom_id res chain seq x y z
N MET A 1 -30.06 -49.10 -14.38
CA MET A 1 -31.47 -49.08 -14.81
C MET A 1 -31.72 -47.77 -15.54
N LYS A 2 -31.98 -47.89 -16.82
CA LYS A 2 -32.56 -47.03 -17.83
C LYS A 2 -32.20 -45.52 -17.90
N PHE A 3 -31.43 -45.21 -18.93
CA PHE A 3 -31.30 -43.96 -19.67
C PHE A 3 -32.64 -43.35 -20.11
N ARG A 4 -32.73 -42.02 -20.12
CA ARG A 4 -33.60 -41.28 -21.04
C ARG A 4 -32.96 -39.99 -21.47
N LYS A 5 -32.59 -39.86 -22.72
CA LYS A 5 -32.34 -38.71 -23.57
C LYS A 5 -33.62 -38.43 -24.40
N PRO A 6 -33.64 -37.44 -25.28
CA PRO A 6 -33.97 -36.00 -25.20
C PRO A 6 -35.16 -35.63 -26.06
N SER A 7 -35.58 -34.38 -26.12
CA SER A 7 -36.31 -33.88 -27.29
C SER A 7 -36.01 -32.43 -27.61
N ALA A 8 -35.54 -32.24 -28.82
CA ALA A 8 -35.43 -30.96 -29.53
C ALA A 8 -36.80 -30.57 -30.12
N ARG A 9 -37.09 -29.28 -30.18
CA ARG A 9 -38.03 -28.65 -31.13
C ARG A 9 -37.61 -27.20 -31.33
N THR A 10 -37.00 -26.91 -32.48
CA THR A 10 -37.48 -26.26 -33.71
C THR A 10 -38.05 -24.83 -33.53
N ALA A 11 -37.34 -23.89 -34.18
CA ALA A 11 -37.80 -22.56 -34.55
C ALA A 11 -38.87 -22.59 -35.64
N PRO A 12 -39.61 -21.48 -35.89
CA PRO A 12 -39.40 -20.73 -37.12
C PRO A 12 -39.48 -19.21 -36.95
N ALA A 13 -38.67 -18.44 -37.67
CA ALA A 13 -38.84 -17.82 -38.97
C ALA A 13 -39.51 -16.42 -38.94
N ALA A 14 -38.70 -15.45 -39.29
CA ALA A 14 -38.87 -14.33 -40.23
C ALA A 14 -40.16 -13.46 -40.20
N GLY A 15 -39.91 -12.15 -40.08
CA GLY A 15 -40.87 -11.10 -40.43
C GLY A 15 -40.12 -9.79 -40.73
N THR A 16 -40.02 -9.48 -42.00
CA THR A 16 -39.43 -8.32 -42.67
C THR A 16 -40.33 -7.07 -42.64
N VAL A 17 -39.68 -5.88 -42.96
CA VAL A 17 -40.23 -4.64 -43.55
C VAL A 17 -40.82 -3.63 -42.54
N ALA A 18 -40.41 -2.35 -42.48
CA ALA A 18 -40.27 -1.35 -43.54
C ALA A 18 -39.50 -0.10 -43.06
N ALA A 19 -38.81 0.49 -44.01
CA ALA A 19 -38.17 1.81 -43.94
C ALA A 19 -39.21 2.93 -44.04
N VAL A 20 -39.04 4.03 -43.34
CA VAL A 20 -39.56 5.35 -43.73
C VAL A 20 -38.45 6.37 -43.54
N ALA A 21 -37.98 6.89 -44.68
CA ALA A 21 -37.15 8.08 -44.78
C ALA A 21 -38.03 9.33 -44.79
N ALA A 22 -37.65 10.36 -44.07
CA ALA A 22 -38.15 11.73 -44.34
C ALA A 22 -37.01 12.71 -44.09
N ALA A 23 -36.54 13.31 -45.18
CA ALA A 23 -35.61 14.43 -45.22
C ALA A 23 -36.39 15.75 -45.17
N MET A 24 -35.83 16.79 -44.50
CA MET A 24 -36.00 18.23 -44.78
C MET A 24 -34.89 18.95 -44.04
N ALA A 25 -33.89 19.46 -44.68
CA ALA A 25 -33.65 20.67 -45.47
C ALA A 25 -33.49 21.94 -44.60
N LEU A 26 -32.23 22.37 -44.53
CA LEU A 26 -31.64 23.70 -44.79
C LEU A 26 -32.23 24.94 -44.10
N SER A 27 -31.37 25.56 -43.26
CA SER A 27 -31.26 27.03 -43.24
C SER A 27 -29.80 27.40 -42.80
N LEU A 28 -28.99 27.79 -43.77
CA LEU A 28 -27.72 28.55 -43.57
C LEU A 28 -28.10 30.00 -43.21
N VAL A 29 -27.53 30.51 -42.13
CA VAL A 29 -27.26 31.94 -41.99
C VAL A 29 -25.81 32.10 -41.62
N LEU A 30 -25.02 32.53 -42.58
CA LEU A 30 -23.67 33.10 -42.36
C LEU A 30 -23.85 34.54 -41.86
N THR A 31 -23.28 34.84 -40.69
CA THR A 31 -22.79 36.16 -40.39
C THR A 31 -21.44 36.00 -39.70
N GLY A 32 -20.37 36.31 -40.42
CA GLY A 32 -19.02 36.39 -39.91
C GLY A 32 -18.82 37.71 -39.14
N CYS A 33 -18.04 37.63 -38.06
CA CYS A 33 -17.18 38.71 -37.60
C CYS A 33 -16.02 38.07 -36.86
N GLY A 34 -14.82 38.40 -37.31
CA GLY A 34 -13.58 37.90 -36.77
C GLY A 34 -13.34 38.38 -35.34
N GLY A 35 -12.99 37.47 -34.48
CA GLY A 35 -12.38 37.69 -33.17
C GLY A 35 -11.41 36.57 -32.95
N ALA A 36 -10.13 36.92 -32.78
CA ALA A 36 -9.09 35.98 -32.43
C ALA A 36 -9.50 35.21 -31.16
N ALA A 37 -9.88 33.94 -31.35
CA ALA A 37 -10.10 33.04 -30.25
C ALA A 37 -8.73 32.71 -29.65
N THR A 38 -8.36 33.41 -28.59
CA THR A 38 -7.39 32.89 -27.63
C THR A 38 -7.94 31.54 -27.19
N ALA A 39 -7.19 30.49 -27.43
CA ALA A 39 -7.44 29.17 -26.91
C ALA A 39 -7.46 29.25 -25.37
N GLN A 40 -8.66 29.36 -24.82
CA GLN A 40 -8.90 29.29 -23.40
C GLN A 40 -8.88 27.79 -23.05
N SER A 41 -7.72 27.37 -22.58
CA SER A 41 -7.50 26.06 -22.05
C SER A 41 -8.44 25.80 -20.87
N GLY A 42 -9.21 24.70 -20.98
CA GLY A 42 -9.70 23.92 -19.87
C GLY A 42 -10.73 24.57 -18.97
N GLY A 43 -11.99 24.24 -19.17
CA GLY A 43 -12.99 24.37 -18.13
C GLY A 43 -12.53 23.59 -16.89
N SER A 44 -12.25 24.30 -15.80
CA SER A 44 -12.08 23.70 -14.47
C SER A 44 -13.44 23.22 -14.00
N GLY A 45 -13.81 21.98 -14.30
CA GLY A 45 -14.80 21.28 -13.53
C GLY A 45 -14.38 21.31 -12.06
N ALA A 46 -15.32 21.40 -11.13
CA ALA A 46 -15.00 21.34 -9.70
C ALA A 46 -14.21 20.05 -9.40
N GLU A 47 -13.12 20.19 -8.66
CA GLU A 47 -12.32 19.02 -8.22
C GLU A 47 -13.12 18.11 -7.30
N VAL A 48 -12.84 16.83 -7.36
CA VAL A 48 -13.39 15.82 -6.46
C VAL A 48 -13.04 16.16 -5.01
N LYS A 49 -14.01 16.16 -4.10
CA LYS A 49 -13.83 16.43 -2.67
C LYS A 49 -14.06 15.21 -1.80
N THR A 50 -14.20 14.04 -2.39
CA THR A 50 -14.33 12.77 -1.68
C THR A 50 -13.24 11.82 -2.16
N ILE A 51 -12.49 11.24 -1.22
CA ILE A 51 -11.41 10.29 -1.47
C ILE A 51 -11.85 8.92 -1.01
N ARG A 52 -12.00 8.01 -1.96
CA ARG A 52 -12.32 6.60 -1.71
C ARG A 52 -11.06 5.85 -1.26
N TYR A 53 -11.14 5.11 -0.16
CA TYR A 53 -10.01 4.38 0.38
C TYR A 53 -10.38 3.02 0.97
N GLN A 54 -9.37 2.15 1.14
CA GLN A 54 -9.46 0.93 1.92
C GLN A 54 -8.71 1.11 3.23
N GLY A 55 -9.34 0.66 4.33
CA GLY A 55 -8.73 0.60 5.65
C GLY A 55 -8.13 -0.77 5.96
N SER A 56 -7.61 -0.92 7.18
CA SER A 56 -7.25 -2.21 7.77
C SER A 56 -8.00 -2.38 9.09
N PRO A 57 -8.47 -3.59 9.42
CA PRO A 57 -9.21 -3.82 10.66
C PRO A 57 -8.36 -3.52 11.90
N ASN A 58 -8.96 -2.90 12.91
CA ASN A 58 -8.35 -2.62 14.21
C ASN A 58 -7.10 -1.71 14.17
N THR A 59 -6.88 -1.01 13.06
CA THR A 59 -5.78 -0.04 12.89
C THR A 59 -6.33 1.27 12.33
N VAL A 60 -5.57 2.34 12.42
CA VAL A 60 -5.92 3.65 11.86
C VAL A 60 -4.95 3.98 10.75
N ALA A 61 -5.47 4.36 9.58
CA ALA A 61 -4.65 4.80 8.46
C ALA A 61 -4.27 6.30 8.62
N LEU A 62 -3.09 6.68 8.17
CA LEU A 62 -2.63 8.08 8.22
C LEU A 62 -3.62 9.06 7.57
N VAL A 63 -4.32 8.64 6.52
CA VAL A 63 -5.33 9.48 5.87
C VAL A 63 -6.54 9.74 6.79
N GLU A 64 -6.91 8.77 7.64
CA GLU A 64 -7.98 8.94 8.63
C GLU A 64 -7.53 9.86 9.78
N VAL A 65 -6.27 9.74 10.20
CA VAL A 65 -5.66 10.68 11.16
C VAL A 65 -5.67 12.10 10.59
N ALA A 66 -5.30 12.26 9.32
CA ALA A 66 -5.32 13.55 8.65
C ALA A 66 -6.73 14.16 8.57
N GLU A 67 -7.76 13.35 8.32
CA GLU A 67 -9.16 13.82 8.33
C GLU A 67 -9.60 14.24 9.72
N ASP A 68 -9.38 13.38 10.73
CA ASP A 68 -9.84 13.62 12.11
C ASP A 68 -9.16 14.86 12.75
N LEU A 69 -7.91 15.11 12.38
CA LEU A 69 -7.17 16.31 12.80
C LEU A 69 -7.50 17.56 11.95
N GLY A 70 -8.41 17.46 10.98
CA GLY A 70 -8.81 18.59 10.13
C GLY A 70 -7.79 18.98 9.06
N TYR A 71 -6.77 18.18 8.82
CA TYR A 71 -5.71 18.48 7.83
C TYR A 71 -6.19 18.33 6.37
N LEU A 72 -7.34 17.69 6.15
CA LEU A 72 -7.94 17.54 4.83
C LEU A 72 -8.92 18.68 4.46
N GLY A 73 -9.17 19.63 5.36
CA GLY A 73 -10.07 20.77 5.09
C GLY A 73 -11.47 20.33 4.72
N ASP A 74 -11.93 20.67 3.50
CA ASP A 74 -13.23 20.30 2.97
C ASP A 74 -13.26 18.94 2.26
N VAL A 75 -12.10 18.29 2.08
CA VAL A 75 -12.00 16.93 1.52
C VAL A 75 -12.47 15.92 2.55
N LYS A 76 -13.31 14.96 2.11
CA LYS A 76 -13.88 13.89 2.93
C LYS A 76 -13.39 12.53 2.50
N LEU A 77 -13.34 11.59 3.43
CA LEU A 77 -13.01 10.21 3.16
C LEU A 77 -14.27 9.36 2.98
N GLU A 78 -14.22 8.46 2.00
CA GLU A 78 -15.22 7.41 1.80
C GLU A 78 -14.55 6.04 1.95
N TRP A 79 -14.89 5.34 3.02
CA TRP A 79 -14.43 3.98 3.22
C TRP A 79 -15.19 3.00 2.33
N ILE A 80 -14.46 2.27 1.50
CA ILE A 80 -15.03 1.29 0.57
C ILE A 80 -15.02 -0.12 1.18
N SER A 81 -13.90 -0.52 1.79
CA SER A 81 -13.73 -1.84 2.39
C SER A 81 -12.45 -1.90 3.23
N ASN A 82 -12.18 -3.05 3.84
CA ASN A 82 -10.88 -3.35 4.44
C ASN A 82 -10.04 -4.25 3.54
N THR A 83 -8.71 -4.10 3.61
CA THR A 83 -7.73 -5.01 3.03
C THR A 83 -6.53 -5.17 3.95
N THR A 84 -5.89 -6.33 3.89
CA THR A 84 -4.59 -6.60 4.55
C THR A 84 -3.49 -6.87 3.52
N SER A 85 -3.79 -6.65 2.24
CA SER A 85 -2.88 -6.89 1.11
C SER A 85 -2.57 -5.58 0.39
N GLY A 86 -1.33 -5.09 0.53
CA GLY A 86 -0.85 -3.91 -0.19
C GLY A 86 -0.98 -4.03 -1.72
N PRO A 87 -0.55 -5.13 -2.36
CA PRO A 87 -0.77 -5.32 -3.80
C PRO A 87 -2.23 -5.19 -4.23
N GLN A 88 -3.18 -5.72 -3.43
CA GLN A 88 -4.61 -5.57 -3.69
C GLN A 88 -5.06 -4.10 -3.55
N SER A 89 -4.54 -3.40 -2.53
CA SER A 89 -4.87 -1.99 -2.30
C SER A 89 -4.48 -1.12 -3.49
N ILE A 90 -3.24 -1.22 -3.98
CA ILE A 90 -2.79 -0.41 -5.13
C ILE A 90 -3.44 -0.86 -6.46
N GLN A 91 -3.83 -2.14 -6.58
CA GLN A 91 -4.60 -2.60 -7.73
C GLN A 91 -6.00 -1.97 -7.77
N SER A 92 -6.64 -1.80 -6.60
CA SER A 92 -7.93 -1.10 -6.50
C SER A 92 -7.83 0.36 -6.97
N VAL A 93 -6.70 1.04 -6.70
CA VAL A 93 -6.42 2.38 -7.24
C VAL A 93 -6.27 2.33 -8.76
N ALA A 94 -5.45 1.41 -9.28
CA ALA A 94 -5.18 1.30 -10.71
C ALA A 94 -6.46 1.03 -11.54
N THR A 95 -7.44 0.35 -10.94
CA THR A 95 -8.74 0.00 -11.56
C THR A 95 -9.89 0.93 -11.19
N ASP A 96 -9.61 2.09 -10.58
CA ASP A 96 -10.60 3.12 -10.20
C ASP A 96 -11.66 2.66 -9.18
N GLN A 97 -11.36 1.66 -8.37
CA GLN A 97 -12.22 1.24 -7.26
C GLN A 97 -12.00 2.11 -6.01
N THR A 98 -10.78 2.61 -5.83
CA THR A 98 -10.39 3.58 -4.80
C THR A 98 -9.53 4.67 -5.42
N ASP A 99 -9.38 5.79 -4.73
CA ASP A 99 -8.56 6.92 -5.21
C ASP A 99 -7.14 6.87 -4.64
N ILE A 100 -7.02 6.41 -3.39
CA ILE A 100 -5.74 6.22 -2.70
C ILE A 100 -5.60 4.79 -2.20
N GLY A 101 -4.41 4.25 -2.28
CA GLY A 101 -4.05 2.93 -1.76
C GLY A 101 -2.56 2.83 -1.51
N GLY A 102 -2.14 1.91 -0.66
CA GLY A 102 -0.75 1.79 -0.26
C GLY A 102 -0.23 0.37 -0.35
N ALA A 103 1.07 0.25 -0.67
CA ALA A 103 1.75 -1.04 -0.70
C ALA A 103 3.26 -0.89 -0.44
N PHE A 104 3.89 -2.03 -0.22
CA PHE A 104 5.34 -2.17 -0.25
C PHE A 104 5.93 -1.63 -1.55
N THR A 105 7.08 -0.95 -1.46
CA THR A 105 7.75 -0.30 -2.60
C THR A 105 7.94 -1.23 -3.80
N GLY A 106 8.37 -2.48 -3.57
CA GLY A 106 8.55 -3.45 -4.65
C GLY A 106 7.25 -3.79 -5.39
N ALA A 107 6.11 -3.82 -4.68
CA ALA A 107 4.80 -4.02 -5.30
C ALA A 107 4.36 -2.78 -6.10
N VAL A 108 4.65 -1.57 -5.60
CA VAL A 108 4.41 -0.30 -6.33
C VAL A 108 5.21 -0.28 -7.63
N ILE A 109 6.52 -0.57 -7.56
CA ILE A 109 7.38 -0.65 -8.75
C ILE A 109 6.83 -1.67 -9.75
N LYS A 110 6.55 -2.90 -9.29
CA LYS A 110 5.99 -3.96 -10.15
C LYS A 110 4.73 -3.51 -10.88
N LEU A 111 3.81 -2.84 -10.19
CA LEU A 111 2.55 -2.38 -10.77
C LEU A 111 2.78 -1.29 -11.82
N ILE A 112 3.68 -0.32 -11.55
CA ILE A 112 4.02 0.77 -12.48
C ILE A 112 4.76 0.23 -13.71
N GLU A 113 5.73 -0.66 -13.52
CA GLU A 113 6.47 -1.31 -14.63
C GLU A 113 5.56 -2.19 -15.51
N ALA A 114 4.49 -2.73 -14.94
CA ALA A 114 3.43 -3.41 -15.69
C ALA A 114 2.51 -2.44 -16.47
N GLY A 115 2.77 -1.13 -16.43
CA GLY A 115 2.03 -0.11 -17.20
C GLY A 115 0.79 0.45 -16.48
N ALA A 116 0.59 0.17 -15.19
CA ALA A 116 -0.52 0.76 -14.46
C ALA A 116 -0.39 2.29 -14.36
N PRO A 117 -1.48 3.06 -14.55
CA PRO A 117 -1.44 4.52 -14.59
C PRO A 117 -1.44 5.15 -13.19
N VAL A 118 -0.60 4.65 -12.28
CA VAL A 118 -0.45 5.15 -10.90
C VAL A 118 0.91 5.78 -10.68
N GLN A 119 1.03 6.60 -9.64
CA GLN A 119 2.27 7.23 -9.21
C GLN A 119 2.32 7.28 -7.69
N ALA A 120 3.49 6.98 -7.10
CA ALA A 120 3.73 7.12 -5.68
C ALA A 120 3.83 8.61 -5.31
N VAL A 121 3.19 9.00 -4.20
CA VAL A 121 3.08 10.41 -3.80
C VAL A 121 3.59 10.69 -2.39
N ILE A 122 3.71 9.67 -1.52
CA ILE A 122 4.18 9.83 -0.14
C ILE A 122 4.53 8.47 0.47
N ASN A 123 5.59 8.41 1.29
CA ASN A 123 5.85 7.26 2.16
C ASN A 123 4.79 7.23 3.28
N TYR A 124 4.23 6.07 3.58
CA TYR A 124 3.17 5.96 4.58
C TYR A 124 3.43 4.91 5.65
N TYR A 125 4.41 4.06 5.45
CA TYR A 125 4.95 3.17 6.47
C TYR A 125 6.43 2.89 6.19
N GLY A 126 7.10 2.50 7.22
CA GLY A 126 8.49 2.10 7.22
C GLY A 126 8.83 1.44 8.55
N GLU A 127 10.10 1.29 8.80
CA GLU A 127 10.63 0.61 9.96
C GLU A 127 11.66 1.49 10.64
N ASP A 128 11.60 1.54 11.97
CA ASP A 128 12.57 2.23 12.80
C ASP A 128 12.99 1.35 14.00
N LYS A 129 13.69 1.91 14.96
CA LYS A 129 14.16 1.16 16.15
C LYS A 129 13.02 0.76 17.11
N GLU A 130 11.87 1.42 17.04
CA GLU A 130 10.73 1.18 17.90
C GLU A 130 9.66 0.32 17.20
N THR A 131 9.43 0.58 15.91
CA THR A 131 8.48 -0.15 15.07
C THR A 131 9.24 -0.82 13.94
N PHE A 132 9.25 -2.15 13.94
CA PHE A 132 9.93 -2.98 12.94
C PHE A 132 9.25 -4.34 12.82
N THR A 133 9.51 -5.04 11.74
CA THR A 133 9.04 -6.41 11.53
C THR A 133 10.10 -7.41 11.97
N GLY A 134 9.72 -8.34 12.84
CA GLY A 134 10.55 -9.45 13.25
C GLY A 134 10.07 -10.79 12.71
N TYR A 135 11.00 -11.70 12.52
CA TYR A 135 10.80 -13.07 12.08
C TYR A 135 11.08 -14.00 13.26
N TYR A 136 10.01 -14.56 13.83
CA TYR A 136 10.02 -15.21 15.13
C TYR A 136 9.89 -16.73 15.00
N VAL A 137 10.59 -17.43 15.85
CA VAL A 137 10.45 -18.87 16.08
C VAL A 137 10.04 -19.10 17.54
N GLU A 138 9.49 -20.27 17.85
CA GLU A 138 9.33 -20.66 19.26
C GLU A 138 10.67 -20.61 20.01
N GLU A 139 10.65 -20.27 21.29
CA GLU A 139 11.86 -20.15 22.12
C GLU A 139 12.78 -21.38 22.04
N GLY A 140 12.20 -22.60 22.09
CA GLY A 140 12.89 -23.87 22.00
C GLY A 140 13.17 -24.38 20.57
N SER A 141 12.90 -23.58 19.53
CA SER A 141 13.10 -24.00 18.15
C SER A 141 14.58 -24.29 17.83
N PRO A 142 14.89 -25.35 17.08
CA PRO A 142 16.25 -25.63 16.61
C PRO A 142 16.71 -24.68 15.50
N ILE A 143 15.81 -23.91 14.88
CA ILE A 143 16.12 -22.95 13.80
C ILE A 143 16.91 -21.78 14.40
N LYS A 144 18.16 -21.58 13.98
CA LYS A 144 19.07 -20.55 14.49
C LYS A 144 19.69 -19.70 13.38
N THR A 145 19.76 -20.22 12.18
CA THR A 145 20.44 -19.60 11.03
C THR A 145 19.53 -19.51 9.83
N ALA A 146 19.89 -18.70 8.84
CA ALA A 146 19.20 -18.63 7.56
C ALA A 146 19.12 -19.99 6.84
N ARG A 147 20.18 -20.81 6.95
CA ARG A 147 20.24 -22.14 6.33
C ARG A 147 19.25 -23.13 6.94
N ASP A 148 18.90 -22.98 8.22
CA ASP A 148 17.90 -23.81 8.89
C ASP A 148 16.49 -23.55 8.37
N LEU A 149 16.28 -22.48 7.56
CA LEU A 149 15.00 -22.17 6.94
C LEU A 149 14.69 -23.02 5.69
N ILE A 150 15.68 -23.73 5.15
CA ILE A 150 15.49 -24.62 3.99
C ILE A 150 14.46 -25.70 4.35
N GLY A 151 13.38 -25.78 3.56
CA GLY A 151 12.26 -26.71 3.77
C GLY A 151 11.27 -26.28 4.86
N LYS A 152 11.46 -25.11 5.51
CA LYS A 152 10.61 -24.61 6.58
C LYS A 152 9.49 -23.71 6.06
N LYS A 153 8.40 -23.65 6.82
CA LYS A 153 7.24 -22.79 6.53
C LYS A 153 7.41 -21.47 7.24
N VAL A 154 7.43 -20.37 6.46
CA VAL A 154 7.50 -19.00 6.96
C VAL A 154 6.18 -18.29 6.65
N ALA A 155 5.49 -17.82 7.68
CA ALA A 155 4.26 -17.06 7.51
C ALA A 155 4.54 -15.69 6.89
N VAL A 156 3.74 -15.30 5.90
CA VAL A 156 3.72 -13.96 5.30
C VAL A 156 2.28 -13.49 5.16
N ASN A 157 2.02 -12.19 5.19
CA ASN A 157 0.65 -11.67 5.01
C ASN A 157 0.15 -11.79 3.56
N THR A 158 1.05 -11.67 2.60
CA THR A 158 0.77 -11.81 1.17
C THR A 158 2.08 -12.06 0.41
N LEU A 159 2.01 -12.70 -0.75
CA LEU A 159 3.16 -12.91 -1.62
C LEU A 159 3.45 -11.66 -2.46
N GLY A 160 4.70 -11.49 -2.89
CA GLY A 160 5.15 -10.34 -3.68
C GLY A 160 5.23 -9.03 -2.89
N ALA A 161 5.28 -9.10 -1.55
CA ALA A 161 5.29 -7.94 -0.66
C ALA A 161 6.53 -7.90 0.25
N HIS A 162 6.52 -6.98 1.22
CA HIS A 162 7.65 -6.64 2.09
C HIS A 162 8.26 -7.87 2.79
N HIS A 163 7.44 -8.71 3.42
CA HIS A 163 7.93 -9.88 4.15
C HIS A 163 8.73 -10.83 3.26
N GLU A 164 8.22 -11.11 2.05
CA GLU A 164 8.94 -11.96 1.08
C GLU A 164 10.25 -11.33 0.63
N ALA A 165 10.25 -10.02 0.35
CA ALA A 165 11.45 -9.30 -0.06
C ALA A 165 12.54 -9.35 1.02
N ILE A 166 12.17 -9.14 2.29
CA ILE A 166 13.12 -9.24 3.42
C ILE A 166 13.62 -10.65 3.62
N ILE A 167 12.75 -11.67 3.56
CA ILE A 167 13.17 -13.08 3.68
C ILE A 167 14.19 -13.41 2.58
N ASN A 168 13.88 -13.11 1.31
CA ASN A 168 14.78 -13.38 0.20
C ASN A 168 16.11 -12.61 0.33
N THR A 169 16.08 -11.35 0.75
CA THR A 169 17.28 -10.55 1.00
C THR A 169 18.12 -11.16 2.14
N HIS A 170 17.48 -11.55 3.25
CA HIS A 170 18.16 -12.21 4.36
C HIS A 170 18.86 -13.50 3.93
N LEU A 171 18.16 -14.37 3.21
CA LEU A 171 18.69 -15.65 2.72
C LEU A 171 19.85 -15.44 1.75
N LYS A 172 19.72 -14.51 0.79
CA LYS A 172 20.76 -14.13 -0.15
C LYS A 172 22.00 -13.57 0.56
N ASN A 173 21.81 -12.63 1.48
CA ASN A 173 22.91 -12.04 2.27
C ASN A 173 23.62 -13.08 3.17
N SER A 174 22.92 -14.16 3.51
CA SER A 174 23.47 -15.30 4.27
C SER A 174 24.14 -16.35 3.40
N GLY A 175 24.29 -16.11 2.09
CA GLY A 175 25.02 -16.96 1.14
C GLY A 175 24.23 -18.19 0.64
N LEU A 176 22.89 -18.18 0.70
CA LEU A 176 22.08 -19.22 0.10
C LEU A 176 21.99 -19.01 -1.42
N THR A 177 22.01 -20.12 -2.17
CA THR A 177 21.80 -20.10 -3.62
C THR A 177 20.32 -19.86 -3.95
N PRO A 178 19.99 -19.42 -5.19
CA PRO A 178 18.61 -19.29 -5.62
C PRO A 178 17.79 -20.57 -5.47
N GLU A 179 18.42 -21.75 -5.69
CA GLU A 179 17.79 -23.06 -5.57
C GLU A 179 17.50 -23.41 -4.09
N GLU A 180 18.37 -23.02 -3.17
CA GLU A 180 18.15 -23.18 -1.72
C GLU A 180 17.05 -22.23 -1.23
N ILE A 181 17.04 -20.98 -1.70
CA ILE A 181 16.02 -19.99 -1.35
C ILE A 181 14.62 -20.46 -1.76
N LYS A 182 14.47 -21.05 -2.95
CA LYS A 182 13.19 -21.61 -3.44
C LYS A 182 12.65 -22.75 -2.57
N GLN A 183 13.47 -23.39 -1.75
CA GLN A 183 13.03 -24.45 -0.85
C GLN A 183 12.41 -23.91 0.45
N VAL A 184 12.54 -22.62 0.76
CA VAL A 184 11.82 -21.99 1.87
C VAL A 184 10.36 -21.80 1.47
N GLN A 185 9.44 -22.33 2.29
CA GLN A 185 8.02 -22.36 1.97
C GLN A 185 7.32 -21.11 2.55
N LEU A 186 6.95 -20.16 1.70
CA LEU A 186 6.14 -19.03 2.14
C LEU A 186 4.67 -19.43 2.22
N VAL A 187 4.07 -19.23 3.40
CA VAL A 187 2.67 -19.56 3.68
C VAL A 187 1.90 -18.29 3.98
N VAL A 188 0.85 -18.02 3.21
CA VAL A 188 -0.01 -16.85 3.45
C VAL A 188 -0.86 -17.10 4.69
N VAL A 189 -0.67 -16.25 5.70
CA VAL A 189 -1.41 -16.28 6.98
C VAL A 189 -1.86 -14.86 7.29
N PRO A 190 -3.14 -14.64 7.64
CA PRO A 190 -3.61 -13.32 8.08
C PRO A 190 -2.78 -12.83 9.27
N PRO A 191 -2.38 -11.54 9.32
CA PRO A 191 -1.51 -11.01 10.37
C PRO A 191 -1.98 -11.33 11.80
N ASN A 192 -3.28 -11.19 12.07
CA ASN A 192 -3.87 -11.48 13.39
C ASN A 192 -3.83 -12.96 13.79
N GLU A 193 -3.61 -13.86 12.84
CA GLU A 193 -3.56 -15.32 13.05
C GLU A 193 -2.13 -15.85 13.09
N THR A 194 -1.15 -15.06 12.68
CA THR A 194 0.25 -15.49 12.50
C THR A 194 0.86 -16.01 13.81
N GLU A 195 0.65 -15.32 14.92
CA GLU A 195 1.16 -15.75 16.23
C GLU A 195 0.55 -17.09 16.65
N VAL A 196 -0.76 -17.24 16.48
CA VAL A 196 -1.48 -18.49 16.80
C VAL A 196 -0.99 -19.64 15.90
N ALA A 197 -0.77 -19.40 14.62
CA ALA A 197 -0.23 -20.38 13.68
C ALA A 197 1.19 -20.83 14.08
N LEU A 198 2.04 -19.92 14.53
CA LEU A 198 3.37 -20.23 15.07
C LEU A 198 3.27 -21.10 16.33
N ARG A 199 2.52 -20.66 17.34
CA ARG A 199 2.37 -21.40 18.60
C ARG A 199 1.71 -22.77 18.45
N LYS A 200 0.88 -22.95 17.41
CA LYS A 200 0.29 -24.24 17.03
C LYS A 200 1.15 -25.05 16.06
N LYS A 201 2.37 -24.61 15.74
CA LYS A 201 3.31 -25.27 14.82
C LYS A 201 2.74 -25.52 13.42
N GLN A 202 1.81 -24.69 12.99
CA GLN A 202 1.29 -24.72 11.61
C GLN A 202 2.29 -24.07 10.65
N VAL A 203 3.11 -23.15 11.16
CA VAL A 203 4.29 -22.58 10.52
C VAL A 203 5.49 -22.69 11.46
N ASP A 204 6.70 -22.74 10.89
CA ASP A 204 7.95 -22.81 11.66
C ASP A 204 8.46 -21.43 12.07
N VAL A 205 8.11 -20.39 11.28
CA VAL A 205 8.47 -18.99 11.51
C VAL A 205 7.23 -18.11 11.34
N GLY A 206 6.98 -17.25 12.31
CA GLY A 206 5.94 -16.22 12.27
C GLY A 206 6.54 -14.86 11.95
N THR A 207 5.99 -14.14 10.97
CA THR A 207 6.35 -12.77 10.69
C THR A 207 5.39 -11.85 11.41
N LEU A 208 5.90 -11.06 12.36
CA LEU A 208 5.13 -10.19 13.23
C LEU A 208 5.72 -8.78 13.21
N GLY A 209 4.86 -7.77 13.10
CA GLY A 209 5.27 -6.37 13.13
C GLY A 209 4.33 -5.52 13.99
N GLY A 210 4.80 -4.35 14.42
CA GLY A 210 4.04 -3.38 15.17
C GLY A 210 3.37 -3.97 16.41
N VAL A 211 2.11 -3.63 16.62
CA VAL A 211 1.34 -4.02 17.82
C VAL A 211 1.18 -5.55 17.99
N LEU A 212 1.18 -6.32 16.90
CA LEU A 212 1.07 -7.80 16.97
C LEU A 212 2.37 -8.43 17.47
N GLN A 213 3.52 -7.89 17.05
CA GLN A 213 4.82 -8.27 17.55
C GLN A 213 4.96 -8.00 19.05
N ASP A 214 4.59 -6.79 19.47
CA ASP A 214 4.73 -6.40 20.87
C ASP A 214 3.83 -7.22 21.79
N ARG A 215 2.63 -7.57 21.34
CA ARG A 215 1.76 -8.52 22.05
C ARG A 215 2.43 -9.88 22.19
N ALA A 216 2.94 -10.46 21.10
CA ALA A 216 3.56 -11.77 21.12
C ALA A 216 4.81 -11.82 22.01
N LEU A 217 5.60 -10.74 22.04
CA LEU A 217 6.76 -10.60 22.92
C LEU A 217 6.33 -10.46 24.41
N ALA A 218 5.26 -9.72 24.69
CA ALA A 218 4.73 -9.61 26.04
C ALA A 218 4.19 -10.95 26.58
N GLU A 219 3.62 -11.79 25.71
CA GLU A 219 3.17 -13.14 26.06
C GLU A 219 4.34 -14.14 26.23
N GLY A 220 5.52 -13.83 25.64
CA GLY A 220 6.71 -14.67 25.74
C GLY A 220 6.65 -15.95 24.91
N GLY A 221 7.63 -16.85 25.08
CA GLY A 221 7.71 -18.15 24.39
C GLY A 221 8.13 -18.08 22.93
N VAL A 222 8.49 -16.91 22.44
CA VAL A 222 9.03 -16.69 21.09
C VAL A 222 10.32 -15.87 21.14
N ARG A 223 11.22 -16.10 20.18
CA ARG A 223 12.44 -15.31 19.99
C ARG A 223 12.59 -14.88 18.54
N ALA A 224 13.19 -13.72 18.35
CA ALA A 224 13.53 -13.26 17.01
C ALA A 224 14.65 -14.12 16.40
N LEU A 225 14.49 -14.49 15.15
CA LEU A 225 15.54 -15.08 14.33
C LEU A 225 16.33 -13.97 13.62
N PHE A 226 15.62 -13.03 13.02
CA PHE A 226 16.15 -11.80 12.42
C PHE A 226 15.05 -10.73 12.38
N THR A 227 15.43 -9.49 12.03
CA THR A 227 14.50 -8.36 11.82
C THR A 227 14.79 -7.69 10.48
N ASP A 228 13.82 -7.02 9.92
CA ASP A 228 13.97 -6.27 8.67
C ASP A 228 14.95 -5.10 8.81
N VAL A 229 14.90 -4.35 9.91
CA VAL A 229 15.87 -3.28 10.22
C VAL A 229 17.29 -3.85 10.27
N GLY A 230 17.46 -5.06 10.83
CA GLY A 230 18.75 -5.76 10.86
C GLY A 230 19.22 -6.18 9.47
N VAL A 231 18.31 -6.68 8.62
CA VAL A 231 18.61 -7.09 7.24
C VAL A 231 18.98 -5.89 6.36
N ILE A 232 18.28 -4.77 6.52
CA ILE A 232 18.48 -3.54 5.73
C ILE A 232 19.65 -2.70 6.28
N GLY A 233 19.96 -2.83 7.57
CA GLY A 233 21.07 -2.12 8.21
C GLY A 233 20.69 -0.75 8.80
N GLY A 234 19.41 -0.51 9.11
CA GLY A 234 18.94 0.70 9.78
C GLY A 234 17.50 1.06 9.41
N PRO A 235 16.96 2.16 9.94
CA PRO A 235 15.61 2.66 9.62
C PRO A 235 15.41 2.92 8.13
N PHE A 236 14.20 2.64 7.62
CA PHE A 236 13.89 2.82 6.21
C PHE A 236 12.40 2.99 5.97
N ASP A 237 12.06 3.70 4.89
CA ASP A 237 10.71 3.73 4.35
C ASP A 237 10.48 2.49 3.49
N ALA A 238 9.36 1.81 3.73
CA ALA A 238 9.07 0.49 3.17
C ALA A 238 7.94 0.50 2.14
N GLY A 239 7.08 1.51 2.14
CA GLY A 239 5.98 1.58 1.21
C GLY A 239 5.35 2.94 1.02
N GLN A 240 4.66 3.08 -0.11
CA GLN A 240 4.10 4.33 -0.56
C GLN A 240 2.60 4.24 -0.77
N TYR A 241 1.91 5.36 -0.50
CA TYR A 241 0.61 5.61 -1.10
C TYR A 241 0.78 6.01 -2.56
N VAL A 242 -0.14 5.51 -3.37
CA VAL A 242 -0.26 5.84 -4.79
C VAL A 242 -1.62 6.46 -5.09
N LEU A 243 -1.65 7.35 -6.07
CA LEU A 243 -2.85 7.86 -6.73
C LEU A 243 -2.72 7.60 -8.25
N ARG A 244 -3.87 7.61 -8.97
CA ARG A 244 -3.82 7.55 -10.44
C ARG A 244 -3.27 8.84 -11.02
N LYS A 245 -2.51 8.73 -12.12
CA LYS A 245 -1.94 9.88 -12.84
C LYS A 245 -3.01 10.83 -13.39
N ASP A 246 -4.13 10.27 -13.87
CA ASP A 246 -5.25 11.08 -14.35
C ASP A 246 -6.01 11.79 -13.21
N PHE A 247 -6.10 11.18 -12.02
CA PHE A 247 -6.64 11.80 -10.82
C PHE A 247 -5.78 13.00 -10.39
N LEU A 248 -4.45 12.82 -10.32
CA LEU A 248 -3.50 13.89 -10.00
C LEU A 248 -3.60 15.07 -10.96
N ALA A 249 -3.73 14.79 -12.25
CA ALA A 249 -3.87 15.81 -13.29
C ALA A 249 -5.20 16.57 -13.24
N LYS A 250 -6.30 15.89 -12.89
CA LYS A 250 -7.65 16.48 -12.84
C LYS A 250 -7.98 17.16 -11.51
N ASN A 251 -7.30 16.73 -10.41
CA ASN A 251 -7.59 17.18 -9.05
C ASN A 251 -6.29 17.60 -8.31
N PRO A 252 -5.51 18.54 -8.85
CA PRO A 252 -4.22 18.90 -8.29
C PRO A 252 -4.32 19.50 -6.88
N GLU A 253 -5.33 20.35 -6.60
CA GLU A 253 -5.50 20.96 -5.28
C GLU A 253 -5.99 19.96 -4.23
N THR A 254 -6.92 19.07 -4.62
CA THR A 254 -7.35 17.96 -3.75
C THR A 254 -6.18 17.02 -3.45
N SER A 255 -5.36 16.69 -4.45
CA SER A 255 -4.17 15.88 -4.27
C SER A 255 -3.16 16.53 -3.33
N ARG A 256 -2.90 17.84 -3.46
CA ARG A 256 -2.05 18.60 -2.53
C ARG A 256 -2.60 18.60 -1.11
N THR A 257 -3.90 18.81 -0.97
CA THR A 257 -4.58 18.79 0.34
C THR A 257 -4.40 17.43 1.02
N VAL A 258 -4.68 16.34 0.31
CA VAL A 258 -4.59 14.97 0.85
C VAL A 258 -3.16 14.59 1.18
N VAL A 259 -2.22 14.75 0.25
CA VAL A 259 -0.82 14.34 0.45
C VAL A 259 -0.15 15.18 1.53
N THR A 260 -0.38 16.51 1.55
CA THR A 260 0.13 17.38 2.61
C THR A 260 -0.54 17.09 3.95
N GLY A 261 -1.83 16.77 3.95
CA GLY A 261 -2.56 16.35 5.16
C GLY A 261 -1.97 15.07 5.77
N ILE A 262 -1.67 14.08 4.95
CA ILE A 262 -0.98 12.85 5.38
C ILE A 262 0.43 13.17 5.91
N ALA A 263 1.18 14.04 5.24
CA ALA A 263 2.50 14.47 5.72
C ALA A 263 2.43 15.11 7.11
N LYS A 264 1.43 15.97 7.35
CA LYS A 264 1.16 16.55 8.67
C LYS A 264 0.76 15.50 9.71
N ALA A 265 -0.01 14.48 9.33
CA ALA A 265 -0.39 13.38 10.21
C ALA A 265 0.84 12.55 10.63
N ILE A 266 1.77 12.28 9.71
CA ILE A 266 3.05 11.64 10.02
C ILE A 266 3.82 12.44 11.06
N GLU A 267 3.97 13.75 10.89
CA GLU A 267 4.69 14.58 11.85
C GLU A 267 3.95 14.74 13.18
N TRP A 268 2.61 14.76 13.15
CA TRP A 268 1.80 14.74 14.36
C TRP A 268 2.03 13.45 15.17
N GLU A 269 1.97 12.27 14.54
CA GLU A 269 2.27 11.01 15.21
C GLU A 269 3.71 10.94 15.74
N ARG A 270 4.68 11.51 15.00
CA ARG A 270 6.09 11.55 15.38
C ARG A 270 6.37 12.43 16.60
N THR A 271 5.64 13.53 16.76
CA THR A 271 5.94 14.57 17.75
C THR A 271 4.96 14.59 18.94
N THR A 272 3.83 13.91 18.82
CA THR A 272 2.80 13.85 19.86
C THR A 272 3.15 12.77 20.89
N PRO A 273 2.93 13.01 22.20
CA PRO A 273 3.08 11.97 23.21
C PRO A 273 2.28 10.72 22.87
N ARG A 274 2.91 9.56 23.05
CA ARG A 274 2.39 8.22 22.69
C ARG A 274 0.93 7.98 23.13
N GLU A 275 0.64 8.32 24.38
CA GLU A 275 -0.69 8.11 24.99
C GLU A 275 -1.78 8.94 24.29
N GLN A 276 -1.42 10.13 23.80
CA GLN A 276 -2.35 10.99 23.05
C GLN A 276 -2.59 10.45 21.63
N VAL A 277 -1.57 9.86 21.00
CA VAL A 277 -1.73 9.19 19.71
C VAL A 277 -2.64 7.99 19.83
N ILE A 278 -2.43 7.15 20.85
CA ILE A 278 -3.28 5.97 21.13
C ILE A 278 -4.73 6.41 21.38
N ALA A 279 -4.94 7.41 22.25
CA ALA A 279 -6.28 7.94 22.53
C ALA A 279 -6.98 8.47 21.26
N LYS A 280 -6.24 9.12 20.38
CA LYS A 280 -6.77 9.59 19.10
C LYS A 280 -7.15 8.42 18.20
N PHE A 281 -6.37 7.34 18.15
CA PHE A 281 -6.70 6.13 17.37
C PHE A 281 -7.95 5.44 17.91
N GLU A 282 -8.10 5.34 19.23
CA GLU A 282 -9.30 4.80 19.88
C GLU A 282 -10.54 5.64 19.53
N GLU A 283 -10.43 6.96 19.54
CA GLU A 283 -11.49 7.90 19.14
C GLU A 283 -11.90 7.68 17.67
N ILE A 284 -10.94 7.59 16.74
CA ILE A 284 -11.20 7.36 15.32
C ILE A 284 -11.89 6.00 15.11
N ILE A 285 -11.41 4.93 15.74
CA ILE A 285 -12.03 3.61 15.64
C ILE A 285 -13.46 3.62 16.19
N ALA A 286 -13.69 4.27 17.31
CA ALA A 286 -15.04 4.40 17.89
C ALA A 286 -15.99 5.15 16.95
N LYS A 287 -15.54 6.23 16.32
CA LYS A 287 -16.32 7.01 15.34
C LYS A 287 -16.74 6.22 14.10
N ARG A 288 -15.91 5.24 13.67
CA ARG A 288 -16.21 4.42 12.49
C ARG A 288 -17.44 3.54 12.65
N GLY A 289 -17.75 3.07 13.87
CA GLY A 289 -18.87 2.17 14.12
C GLY A 289 -18.77 0.79 13.44
N ARG A 290 -17.56 0.28 13.17
CA ARG A 290 -17.30 -0.95 12.42
C ARG A 290 -17.09 -2.20 13.28
N ASN A 291 -17.41 -2.15 14.56
CA ASN A 291 -17.22 -3.25 15.53
C ASN A 291 -15.75 -3.75 15.58
N GLU A 292 -14.81 -2.82 15.68
CA GLU A 292 -13.38 -3.07 15.73
C GLU A 292 -12.85 -3.08 17.17
N SER A 293 -11.75 -3.82 17.40
CA SER A 293 -11.06 -3.86 18.70
C SER A 293 -9.94 -2.81 18.75
N THR A 294 -9.84 -2.11 19.87
CA THR A 294 -8.73 -1.18 20.16
C THR A 294 -7.67 -1.79 21.06
N GLU A 295 -7.85 -3.06 21.51
CA GLU A 295 -7.00 -3.70 22.51
C GLU A 295 -5.50 -3.71 22.11
N ALA A 296 -5.21 -3.87 20.82
CA ALA A 296 -3.84 -3.90 20.33
C ALA A 296 -3.16 -2.52 20.27
N LEU A 297 -3.94 -1.42 20.30
CA LEU A 297 -3.39 -0.05 20.18
C LEU A 297 -2.47 0.32 21.35
N LYS A 298 -2.67 -0.26 22.53
CA LYS A 298 -1.77 -0.08 23.69
C LYS A 298 -0.30 -0.44 23.38
N TYR A 299 -0.05 -1.20 22.33
CA TYR A 299 1.30 -1.58 21.90
C TYR A 299 1.86 -0.68 20.81
N TRP A 300 1.11 0.29 20.29
CA TRP A 300 1.62 1.25 19.33
C TRP A 300 2.83 2.02 19.91
N LYS A 301 3.89 2.24 19.13
CA LYS A 301 5.13 2.87 19.57
C LYS A 301 5.53 4.08 18.75
N SER A 302 5.50 3.95 17.43
CA SER A 302 5.90 5.02 16.50
C SER A 302 5.16 4.90 15.18
N VAL A 303 5.20 5.96 14.38
CA VAL A 303 4.65 5.97 13.01
C VAL A 303 5.45 5.07 12.06
N GLY A 304 6.70 4.73 12.41
CA GLY A 304 7.59 3.89 11.61
C GLY A 304 8.14 4.57 10.34
N VAL A 305 7.53 5.64 9.84
CA VAL A 305 7.98 6.37 8.65
C VAL A 305 9.31 7.06 8.95
N ALA A 306 10.38 6.69 8.22
CA ALA A 306 11.72 7.20 8.48
C ALA A 306 11.94 8.61 7.95
N SER A 307 11.39 8.94 6.77
CA SER A 307 11.54 10.24 6.14
C SER A 307 10.65 11.31 6.78
N PRO A 308 11.16 12.54 7.03
CA PRO A 308 10.34 13.66 7.50
C PRO A 308 9.18 13.95 6.54
N GLY A 309 7.96 14.05 7.11
CA GLY A 309 6.74 14.27 6.34
C GLY A 309 6.47 13.23 5.25
N GLY A 310 7.04 12.04 5.37
CA GLY A 310 6.87 10.96 4.38
C GLY A 310 7.46 11.27 2.99
N ARG A 311 8.41 12.23 2.87
CA ARG A 311 8.96 12.68 1.59
C ARG A 311 9.72 11.58 0.89
N LEU A 312 9.39 11.36 -0.38
CA LEU A 312 9.97 10.30 -1.22
C LEU A 312 11.39 10.65 -1.68
N GLN A 313 12.24 9.63 -1.76
CA GLN A 313 13.63 9.72 -2.21
C GLN A 313 13.96 8.54 -3.13
N ASP A 314 14.93 8.71 -4.05
CA ASP A 314 15.36 7.65 -4.96
C ASP A 314 15.78 6.37 -4.21
N ARG A 315 16.45 6.52 -3.07
CA ARG A 315 16.89 5.39 -2.24
C ARG A 315 15.74 4.51 -1.73
N ASP A 316 14.54 5.05 -1.58
CA ASP A 316 13.37 4.28 -1.12
C ASP A 316 12.99 3.21 -2.16
N PHE A 317 13.25 3.49 -3.44
CA PHE A 317 13.00 2.60 -4.57
C PHE A 317 14.22 1.77 -4.94
N THR A 318 15.40 2.39 -5.08
CA THR A 318 16.62 1.71 -5.54
C THR A 318 17.13 0.65 -4.56
N ARG A 319 16.82 0.78 -3.29
CA ARG A 319 17.11 -0.23 -2.24
C ARG A 319 16.60 -1.63 -2.61
N TRP A 320 15.52 -1.72 -3.35
CA TRP A 320 14.87 -2.97 -3.72
C TRP A 320 15.28 -3.49 -5.10
N ALA A 321 16.14 -2.76 -5.84
CA ALA A 321 16.51 -3.11 -7.20
C ALA A 321 17.08 -4.52 -7.31
N ASP A 322 17.98 -4.93 -6.43
CA ASP A 322 18.58 -6.27 -6.41
C ASP A 322 17.55 -7.38 -6.20
N TYR A 323 16.61 -7.17 -5.26
CA TYR A 323 15.52 -8.11 -5.03
C TYR A 323 14.63 -8.21 -6.27
N LEU A 324 14.21 -7.07 -6.81
CA LEU A 324 13.31 -7.00 -7.96
C LEU A 324 13.93 -7.61 -9.23
N THR A 325 15.23 -7.40 -9.44
CA THR A 325 15.98 -8.03 -10.55
C THR A 325 16.07 -9.54 -10.36
N SER A 326 16.42 -10.00 -9.15
CA SER A 326 16.53 -11.43 -8.85
C SER A 326 15.18 -12.16 -8.91
N ALA A 327 14.09 -11.45 -8.63
CA ALA A 327 12.72 -11.94 -8.76
C ALA A 327 12.18 -11.84 -10.21
N GLY A 328 12.96 -11.30 -11.17
CA GLY A 328 12.54 -11.13 -12.56
C GLY A 328 11.43 -10.07 -12.75
N ILE A 329 11.27 -9.16 -11.79
CA ILE A 329 10.23 -8.12 -11.81
C ILE A 329 10.69 -6.93 -12.66
N ILE A 330 11.97 -6.58 -12.59
CA ILE A 330 12.58 -5.55 -13.44
C ILE A 330 13.76 -6.13 -14.22
N THR A 331 14.04 -5.51 -15.37
CA THR A 331 15.21 -5.78 -16.22
C THR A 331 15.93 -4.46 -16.48
N GLY A 332 17.22 -4.38 -16.14
CA GLY A 332 18.00 -3.16 -16.27
C GLY A 332 17.82 -2.18 -15.09
N ASP A 333 18.26 -0.93 -15.32
CA ASP A 333 18.25 0.11 -14.29
C ASP A 333 16.84 0.66 -14.03
N LEU A 334 16.56 0.92 -12.76
CA LEU A 334 15.27 1.48 -12.32
C LEU A 334 15.23 3.00 -12.55
N ASP A 335 14.31 3.46 -13.39
CA ASP A 335 14.06 4.90 -13.61
C ASP A 335 13.12 5.45 -12.54
N THR A 336 13.68 5.92 -11.43
CA THR A 336 12.91 6.42 -10.28
C THR A 336 12.01 7.61 -10.62
N LYS A 337 12.34 8.41 -11.65
CA LYS A 337 11.54 9.57 -12.07
C LYS A 337 10.15 9.20 -12.58
N LYS A 338 9.96 7.96 -13.03
CA LYS A 338 8.65 7.45 -13.46
C LYS A 338 7.79 6.95 -12.31
N LEU A 339 8.41 6.66 -11.16
CA LEU A 339 7.79 5.95 -10.04
C LEU A 339 7.07 6.90 -9.10
N TYR A 340 7.62 8.08 -8.84
CA TYR A 340 7.10 8.94 -7.80
C TYR A 340 7.14 10.44 -8.14
N THR A 341 6.41 11.22 -7.36
CA THR A 341 6.49 12.69 -7.33
C THR A 341 6.32 13.22 -5.91
N ASN A 342 7.04 14.28 -5.58
CA ASN A 342 6.84 15.06 -4.34
C ASN A 342 6.05 16.35 -4.57
N GLU A 343 5.53 16.59 -5.77
CA GLU A 343 4.85 17.83 -6.15
C GLU A 343 3.65 18.17 -5.27
N PHE A 344 2.99 17.13 -4.75
CA PHE A 344 1.77 17.27 -3.94
C PHE A 344 2.05 17.31 -2.43
N ASN A 345 3.29 17.07 -1.99
CA ASN A 345 3.69 17.19 -0.58
C ASN A 345 4.28 18.58 -0.33
N LEU A 346 3.45 19.51 0.11
CA LEU A 346 3.83 20.91 0.37
C LEU A 346 4.33 21.12 1.80
N LEU A 347 4.47 20.08 2.63
CA LEU A 347 5.02 20.22 3.96
C LEU A 347 6.50 20.65 3.86
N GLU A 348 6.82 21.81 4.39
CA GLU A 348 8.21 22.24 4.56
C GLU A 348 8.86 21.37 5.65
N THR A 349 9.76 20.49 5.23
CA THR A 349 10.55 19.68 6.17
C THR A 349 11.86 20.44 6.46
N PRO A 350 12.30 20.48 7.72
CA PRO A 350 13.64 20.99 8.03
C PRO A 350 14.68 20.23 7.19
N ALA A 351 15.64 20.97 6.63
CA ALA A 351 16.77 20.34 5.95
C ALA A 351 17.40 19.28 6.89
N PRO A 352 17.78 18.09 6.38
CA PRO A 352 18.48 17.11 7.20
C PRO A 352 19.66 17.79 7.87
N ALA A 353 19.78 17.64 9.19
CA ALA A 353 20.94 18.14 9.91
C ALA A 353 22.19 17.58 9.23
N ALA A 354 23.07 18.46 8.77
CA ALA A 354 24.32 18.07 8.16
C ALA A 354 25.03 17.12 9.14
N THR A 355 25.21 15.86 8.74
CA THR A 355 26.01 14.91 9.50
C THR A 355 27.42 15.50 9.55
N SER A 356 27.78 16.08 10.70
CA SER A 356 29.16 16.42 10.99
C SER A 356 29.97 15.14 10.91
N LYS A 357 30.80 15.03 9.87
CA LYS A 357 31.84 14.00 9.80
C LYS A 357 32.79 14.31 10.97
N GLY A 358 32.71 13.53 12.04
CA GLY A 358 33.75 13.41 13.06
C GLY A 358 34.68 12.26 12.70
#